data_c7f215d04e69c9e137ed20e0fff35eed
#
_entry.id   c7f215d04e69c9e137ed20e0fff35eed
#
_cell.length_a   1.000
_cell.length_b   1.000
_cell.length_c   1.000
_cell.angle_alpha   90.00
_cell.angle_beta   90.00
_cell.angle_gamma   90.00
#
_symmetry.space_group_name_H-M   'P 1'
#
loop_
_entity.id
_entity.type
_entity.pdbx_description
1 polymer ?
#
loop_
_entity_poly.entity_id
_entity_poly.type
_entity_poly.pdbx_seq_one_letter_code
_entity_poly.pdbx_strand_id
1 'polypeptide(L)'
;MHNVNILTIHKEPNYGAVLQAYALYKTIENLGHVPYIINLDMDYSRFPYSLKYRVLLGLHKWMKGYSHCFALAERFSRKHCPNQIGNFHTTAELESYPWNKDDYYLIGSDQVWNLGITQNLRTAFCFSFLKNDVKNRYAYAASFGNIKDEERRKSELDMKALSLFKRIAVREKFGVEFLQRNGIDAVEVI
;
A
#
# COMPACT_ATOMS: atom_id res chain seq x y z
N MET A 1 10.03 7.43 -20.92
CA MET A 1 10.13 7.83 -19.52
C MET A 1 8.73 8.14 -19.02
N HIS A 2 8.29 7.57 -17.88
CA HIS A 2 6.94 7.76 -17.35
C HIS A 2 7.03 8.04 -15.84
N ASN A 3 6.08 8.77 -15.30
CA ASN A 3 5.89 8.88 -13.86
C ASN A 3 5.21 7.62 -13.35
N VAL A 4 5.73 7.05 -12.25
CA VAL A 4 5.20 5.84 -11.61
C VAL A 4 4.89 6.17 -10.14
N ASN A 5 3.60 6.27 -9.86
CA ASN A 5 3.09 6.57 -8.52
C ASN A 5 2.94 5.27 -7.73
N ILE A 6 3.77 5.08 -6.72
CA ILE A 6 3.88 3.86 -5.92
C ILE A 6 3.10 4.02 -4.63
N LEU A 7 2.13 3.14 -4.37
CA LEU A 7 1.44 3.02 -3.10
C LEU A 7 1.87 1.74 -2.39
N THR A 8 2.60 1.88 -1.30
CA THR A 8 3.10 0.75 -0.50
C THR A 8 3.22 1.15 0.97
N ILE A 9 3.41 0.15 1.83
CA ILE A 9 3.69 0.37 3.25
C ILE A 9 5.15 0.78 3.39
N HIS A 10 5.44 2.04 3.76
CA HIS A 10 6.80 2.59 3.74
C HIS A 10 7.22 3.34 4.99
N LYS A 11 6.28 3.65 5.89
CA LYS A 11 6.55 4.42 7.14
C LYS A 11 6.49 3.58 8.41
N GLU A 12 6.28 2.29 8.30
CA GLU A 12 6.22 1.43 9.47
C GLU A 12 7.60 1.30 10.14
N PRO A 13 7.67 1.12 11.48
CA PRO A 13 8.91 0.86 12.20
C PRO A 13 9.38 -0.59 11.97
N ASN A 14 9.38 -0.99 10.72
CA ASN A 14 9.74 -2.30 10.22
C ASN A 14 10.74 -2.12 9.07
N TYR A 15 11.97 -2.54 9.29
CA TYR A 15 13.03 -2.44 8.29
C TYR A 15 12.67 -3.11 6.96
N GLY A 16 11.95 -4.25 7.01
CA GLY A 16 11.50 -4.95 5.81
C GLY A 16 10.57 -4.08 4.96
N ALA A 17 9.60 -3.41 5.58
CA ALA A 17 8.67 -2.51 4.89
C ALA A 17 9.40 -1.30 4.26
N VAL A 18 10.35 -0.72 4.98
CA VAL A 18 11.13 0.43 4.49
C VAL A 18 12.05 0.03 3.33
N LEU A 19 12.77 -1.10 3.48
CA LEU A 19 13.72 -1.56 2.48
C LEU A 19 13.05 -2.06 1.20
N GLN A 20 11.88 -2.72 1.29
CA GLN A 20 11.13 -3.13 0.10
C GLN A 20 10.62 -1.92 -0.69
N ALA A 21 10.12 -0.87 0.00
CA ALA A 21 9.68 0.36 -0.66
C ALA A 21 10.85 1.06 -1.38
N TYR A 22 12.01 1.13 -0.74
CA TYR A 22 13.24 1.65 -1.33
C TYR A 22 13.70 0.82 -2.54
N ALA A 23 13.69 -0.51 -2.42
CA ALA A 23 14.09 -1.40 -3.51
C ALA A 23 13.18 -1.23 -4.73
N LEU A 24 11.86 -1.17 -4.51
CA LEU A 24 10.89 -0.93 -5.58
C LEU A 24 11.10 0.43 -6.24
N TYR A 25 11.28 1.50 -5.43
CA TYR A 25 11.58 2.84 -5.92
C TYR A 25 12.83 2.85 -6.83
N LYS A 26 13.93 2.25 -6.36
CA LYS A 26 15.19 2.17 -7.12
C LYS A 26 15.08 1.29 -8.36
N THR A 27 14.30 0.25 -8.31
CA THR A 27 14.04 -0.60 -9.50
C THR A 27 13.35 0.21 -10.60
N ILE A 28 12.32 0.98 -10.27
CA ILE A 28 11.63 1.84 -11.23
C ILE A 28 12.57 2.92 -11.80
N GLU A 29 13.39 3.53 -10.94
CA GLU A 29 14.40 4.51 -11.36
C GLU A 29 15.43 3.89 -12.32
N ASN A 30 15.95 2.70 -12.01
CA ASN A 30 16.90 1.97 -12.86
C ASN A 30 16.30 1.52 -14.19
N LEU A 31 14.99 1.34 -14.28
CA LEU A 31 14.25 1.07 -15.51
C LEU A 31 14.02 2.33 -16.36
N GLY A 32 14.55 3.49 -15.96
CA GLY A 32 14.44 4.75 -16.69
C GLY A 32 13.10 5.48 -16.52
N HIS A 33 12.36 5.17 -15.46
CA HIS A 33 11.12 5.86 -15.07
C HIS A 33 11.34 6.78 -13.88
N VAL A 34 10.39 7.66 -13.61
CA VAL A 34 10.41 8.57 -12.44
C VAL A 34 9.46 8.04 -11.37
N PRO A 35 9.99 7.42 -10.30
CA PRO A 35 9.15 6.93 -9.20
C PRO A 35 8.70 8.08 -8.27
N TYR A 36 7.47 7.97 -7.78
CA TYR A 36 6.91 8.82 -6.71
C TYR A 36 6.25 7.92 -5.66
N ILE A 37 6.56 8.13 -4.39
CA ILE A 37 5.84 7.46 -3.30
C ILE A 37 4.57 8.26 -2.97
N ILE A 38 3.41 7.65 -3.06
CA ILE A 38 2.17 8.20 -2.51
C ILE A 38 2.28 8.09 -0.98
N ASN A 39 2.44 9.25 -0.35
CA ASN A 39 2.71 9.31 1.07
C ASN A 39 1.43 9.18 1.89
N LEU A 40 0.93 7.94 2.01
CA LEU A 40 -0.22 7.58 2.82
C LEU A 40 0.24 7.16 4.21
N ASP A 41 -0.21 7.89 5.21
CA ASP A 41 0.07 7.62 6.62
C ASP A 41 -0.97 6.68 7.21
N MET A 42 -0.54 5.47 7.59
CA MET A 42 -1.37 4.50 8.27
C MET A 42 -1.36 4.77 9.78
N ASP A 43 -1.95 5.90 10.20
CA ASP A 43 -2.03 6.27 11.62
C ASP A 43 -2.94 5.33 12.40
N TYR A 44 -2.37 4.29 12.98
CA TYR A 44 -3.07 3.33 13.83
C TYR A 44 -3.68 3.94 15.10
N SER A 45 -3.31 5.18 15.47
CA SER A 45 -3.91 5.86 16.63
C SER A 45 -5.35 6.32 16.37
N ARG A 46 -5.73 6.44 15.10
CA ARG A 46 -7.09 6.86 14.67
C ARG A 46 -8.11 5.73 14.63
N PHE A 47 -7.69 4.48 14.86
CA PHE A 47 -8.63 3.36 14.92
C PHE A 47 -9.48 3.42 16.19
N PRO A 48 -10.74 2.92 16.16
CA PRO A 48 -11.68 2.98 17.27
C PRO A 48 -11.32 1.97 18.38
N TYR A 49 -10.09 1.99 18.83
CA TYR A 49 -9.69 1.25 20.04
C TYR A 49 -10.20 1.94 21.29
N SER A 50 -10.57 1.16 22.31
CA SER A 50 -10.92 1.71 23.63
C SER A 50 -9.79 2.60 24.16
N LEU A 51 -10.14 3.65 24.91
CA LEU A 51 -9.16 4.57 25.51
C LEU A 51 -8.08 3.82 26.29
N LYS A 52 -8.46 2.77 27.02
CA LYS A 52 -7.54 1.89 27.77
C LYS A 52 -6.51 1.20 26.84
N TYR A 53 -6.95 0.72 25.69
CA TYR A 53 -6.07 0.08 24.71
C TYR A 53 -5.13 1.08 24.03
N ARG A 54 -5.61 2.30 23.76
CA ARG A 54 -4.79 3.39 23.20
C ARG A 54 -3.67 3.81 24.16
N VAL A 55 -3.97 3.92 25.47
CA VAL A 55 -2.97 4.23 26.50
C VAL A 55 -1.94 3.10 26.59
N LEU A 56 -2.39 1.84 26.62
CA LEU A 56 -1.51 0.68 26.68
C LEU A 56 -0.59 0.57 25.47
N LEU A 57 -1.13 0.81 24.26
CA LEU A 57 -0.35 0.88 23.01
C LEU A 57 0.66 2.03 23.03
N GLY A 58 0.27 3.20 23.54
CA GLY A 58 1.14 4.37 23.67
C GLY A 58 2.33 4.08 24.60
N LEU A 59 2.08 3.49 25.76
CA LEU A 59 3.12 3.06 26.70
C LEU A 59 4.03 1.98 26.09
N HIS A 60 3.46 0.99 25.42
CA HIS A 60 4.22 -0.08 24.76
C HIS A 60 5.11 0.45 23.62
N LYS A 61 4.58 1.36 22.80
CA LYS A 61 5.34 2.04 21.74
C LYS A 61 6.48 2.87 22.31
N TRP A 62 6.22 3.59 23.41
CA TRP A 62 7.22 4.40 24.10
C TRP A 62 8.34 3.53 24.69
N MET A 63 8.01 2.47 25.41
CA MET A 63 8.98 1.55 26.02
C MET A 63 9.86 0.82 25.00
N LYS A 64 9.34 0.54 23.79
CA LYS A 64 10.10 -0.15 22.73
C LYS A 64 10.85 0.80 21.77
N GLY A 65 10.90 2.10 22.04
CA GLY A 65 11.55 3.06 21.16
C GLY A 65 10.89 3.20 19.77
N TYR A 66 9.61 2.84 19.66
CA TYR A 66 8.87 2.91 18.39
C TYR A 66 8.91 4.29 17.74
N SER A 67 8.83 5.36 18.54
CA SER A 67 8.91 6.74 18.05
C SER A 67 10.24 7.02 17.36
N HIS A 68 11.34 6.48 17.89
CA HIS A 68 12.65 6.60 17.28
C HIS A 68 12.75 5.80 15.96
N CYS A 69 12.22 4.57 15.95
CA CYS A 69 12.19 3.75 14.73
C CYS A 69 11.36 4.39 13.62
N PHE A 70 10.22 5.00 13.94
CA PHE A 70 9.42 5.77 12.98
C PHE A 70 10.21 6.94 12.40
N ALA A 71 10.86 7.73 13.25
CA ALA A 71 11.66 8.88 12.79
C ALA A 71 12.84 8.45 11.89
N LEU A 72 13.47 7.31 12.19
CA LEU A 72 14.51 6.74 11.35
C LEU A 72 13.96 6.26 10.00
N ALA A 73 12.83 5.55 10.00
CA ALA A 73 12.16 5.08 8.77
C ALA A 73 11.77 6.26 7.88
N GLU A 74 11.17 7.29 8.44
CA GLU A 74 10.79 8.51 7.72
C GLU A 74 12.02 9.25 7.17
N ARG A 75 13.07 9.42 7.98
CA ARG A 75 14.32 10.05 7.52
C ARG A 75 14.97 9.26 6.39
N PHE A 76 14.98 7.92 6.49
CA PHE A 76 15.50 7.06 5.44
C PHE A 76 14.68 7.24 4.15
N SER A 77 13.35 7.14 4.24
CA SER A 77 12.44 7.29 3.11
C SER A 77 12.62 8.64 2.42
N ARG A 78 12.63 9.74 3.17
CA ARG A 78 12.85 11.10 2.62
C ARG A 78 14.20 11.24 1.93
N LYS A 79 15.26 10.63 2.48
CA LYS A 79 16.61 10.70 1.93
C LYS A 79 16.77 9.88 0.64
N HIS A 80 16.18 8.69 0.60
CA HIS A 80 16.45 7.70 -0.45
C HIS A 80 15.30 7.55 -1.47
N CYS A 81 14.11 8.03 -1.14
CA CYS A 81 12.95 8.14 -2.02
C CYS A 81 12.43 9.60 -1.98
N PRO A 82 13.18 10.55 -2.57
CA PRO A 82 12.90 11.98 -2.40
C PRO A 82 11.59 12.42 -3.06
N ASN A 83 11.16 11.77 -4.13
CA ASN A 83 9.91 12.12 -4.80
C ASN A 83 8.73 11.51 -4.04
N GLN A 84 8.04 12.34 -3.28
CA GLN A 84 6.87 11.94 -2.50
C GLN A 84 5.69 12.82 -2.86
N ILE A 85 4.49 12.24 -2.97
CA ILE A 85 3.24 12.95 -3.29
C ILE A 85 2.39 13.01 -2.03
N GLY A 86 2.03 14.23 -1.66
CA GLY A 86 1.09 14.55 -0.60
C GLY A 86 1.56 14.13 0.80
N ASN A 87 0.63 14.15 1.72
CA ASN A 87 0.71 13.58 3.06
C ASN A 87 -0.73 13.22 3.45
N PHE A 88 -1.18 12.07 2.97
CA PHE A 88 -2.56 11.62 3.07
C PHE A 88 -2.78 10.78 4.31
N HIS A 89 -3.94 10.93 4.94
CA HIS A 89 -4.34 10.18 6.13
C HIS A 89 -5.68 9.46 5.94
N THR A 90 -6.42 9.82 4.88
CA THR A 90 -7.75 9.27 4.60
C THR A 90 -7.92 9.00 3.10
N THR A 91 -8.86 8.11 2.78
CA THR A 91 -9.24 7.85 1.39
C THR A 91 -9.85 9.10 0.74
N ALA A 92 -10.60 9.91 1.48
CA ALA A 92 -11.18 11.15 0.97
C ALA A 92 -10.13 12.18 0.53
N GLU A 93 -9.01 12.28 1.26
CA GLU A 93 -7.89 13.13 0.85
C GLU A 93 -7.24 12.63 -0.46
N LEU A 94 -7.11 11.31 -0.62
CA LEU A 94 -6.63 10.71 -1.87
C LEU A 94 -7.60 10.99 -3.03
N GLU A 95 -8.91 10.86 -2.82
CA GLU A 95 -9.94 11.13 -3.83
C GLU A 95 -9.95 12.59 -4.31
N SER A 96 -9.65 13.52 -3.42
CA SER A 96 -9.60 14.95 -3.73
C SER A 96 -8.36 15.40 -4.50
N TYR A 97 -7.31 14.57 -4.53
CA TYR A 97 -6.06 14.92 -5.19
C TYR A 97 -6.20 14.80 -6.73
N PRO A 98 -5.64 15.74 -7.52
CA PRO A 98 -5.76 15.74 -8.98
C PRO A 98 -4.80 14.75 -9.65
N TRP A 99 -5.12 13.46 -9.53
CA TRP A 99 -4.31 12.37 -10.12
C TRP A 99 -4.26 12.49 -11.66
N ASN A 100 -3.05 12.41 -12.22
CA ASN A 100 -2.86 12.44 -13.66
C ASN A 100 -3.23 11.07 -14.26
N LYS A 101 -4.19 11.05 -15.19
CA LYS A 101 -4.68 9.80 -15.84
C LYS A 101 -3.62 9.09 -16.70
N ASP A 102 -2.61 9.82 -17.17
CA ASP A 102 -1.57 9.32 -18.06
C ASP A 102 -0.35 8.74 -17.30
N ASP A 103 -0.29 8.95 -15.98
CA ASP A 103 0.71 8.37 -15.09
C ASP A 103 0.45 6.86 -14.87
N TYR A 104 1.47 6.17 -14.42
CA TYR A 104 1.41 4.78 -13.99
C TYR A 104 1.21 4.71 -12.47
N TYR A 105 0.39 3.76 -12.04
CA TYR A 105 0.06 3.55 -10.63
C TYR A 105 0.40 2.12 -10.25
N LEU A 106 1.31 1.96 -9.28
CA LEU A 106 1.84 0.67 -8.86
C LEU A 106 1.57 0.42 -7.39
N ILE A 107 0.90 -0.67 -7.07
CA ILE A 107 0.72 -1.17 -5.70
C ILE A 107 1.70 -2.29 -5.41
N GLY A 108 2.23 -2.30 -4.20
CA GLY A 108 3.16 -3.34 -3.71
C GLY A 108 4.55 -2.74 -3.52
N SER A 109 5.51 -3.51 -3.13
CA SER A 109 5.50 -4.96 -2.80
C SER A 109 5.40 -5.16 -1.29
N ASP A 110 4.28 -5.28 -0.67
CA ASP A 110 4.13 -5.64 0.74
C ASP A 110 2.74 -6.25 0.98
N GLN A 111 2.40 -6.51 2.24
CA GLN A 111 1.09 -7.03 2.65
C GLN A 111 -0.02 -5.96 2.51
N VAL A 112 -0.06 -5.32 1.36
CA VAL A 112 -0.97 -4.19 1.03
C VAL A 112 -2.44 -4.63 0.96
N TRP A 113 -2.71 -5.93 0.79
CA TRP A 113 -4.05 -6.52 0.82
C TRP A 113 -4.30 -7.35 2.08
N ASN A 114 -3.44 -7.22 3.09
CA ASN A 114 -3.68 -7.77 4.42
C ASN A 114 -4.62 -6.85 5.20
N LEU A 115 -5.88 -7.29 5.34
CA LEU A 115 -6.94 -6.52 6.00
C LEU A 115 -6.65 -6.18 7.47
N GLY A 116 -5.82 -6.99 8.13
CA GLY A 116 -5.37 -6.73 9.49
C GLY A 116 -4.38 -5.57 9.59
N ILE A 117 -3.66 -5.28 8.49
CA ILE A 117 -2.68 -4.18 8.42
C ILE A 117 -3.33 -2.92 7.86
N THR A 118 -3.98 -3.02 6.70
CA THR A 118 -4.50 -1.85 5.97
C THR A 118 -5.82 -1.31 6.50
N GLN A 119 -6.60 -2.13 7.22
CA GLN A 119 -7.82 -1.74 7.97
C GLN A 119 -8.73 -0.75 7.20
N ASN A 120 -8.91 0.47 7.71
CA ASN A 120 -9.80 1.48 7.10
C ASN A 120 -9.27 2.03 5.76
N LEU A 121 -7.99 1.82 5.44
CA LEU A 121 -7.36 2.27 4.19
C LEU A 121 -7.28 1.17 3.14
N ARG A 122 -7.89 -0.01 3.39
CA ARG A 122 -7.83 -1.17 2.49
C ARG A 122 -8.30 -0.88 1.06
N THR A 123 -9.32 -0.05 0.89
CA THR A 123 -9.81 0.36 -0.43
C THR A 123 -8.83 1.29 -1.15
N ALA A 124 -8.08 2.12 -0.42
CA ALA A 124 -7.00 2.92 -1.00
C ALA A 124 -5.95 2.03 -1.66
N PHE A 125 -5.61 0.89 -1.02
CA PHE A 125 -4.71 -0.11 -1.59
C PHE A 125 -5.32 -0.96 -2.72
N CYS A 126 -6.55 -0.66 -3.14
CA CYS A 126 -7.14 -1.13 -4.40
C CYS A 126 -7.19 -0.03 -5.47
N PHE A 127 -6.61 1.16 -5.21
CA PHE A 127 -6.75 2.36 -6.04
C PHE A 127 -8.20 2.78 -6.28
N SER A 128 -9.10 2.56 -5.32
CA SER A 128 -10.51 2.97 -5.41
C SER A 128 -10.69 4.49 -5.49
N PHE A 129 -9.71 5.26 -5.03
CA PHE A 129 -9.70 6.72 -5.15
C PHE A 129 -9.39 7.24 -6.56
N LEU A 130 -8.88 6.40 -7.45
CA LEU A 130 -8.60 6.79 -8.83
C LEU A 130 -9.87 6.71 -9.68
N LYS A 131 -10.06 7.72 -10.54
CA LYS A 131 -11.16 7.72 -11.51
C LYS A 131 -11.03 6.58 -12.52
N ASN A 132 -12.13 6.12 -13.09
CA ASN A 132 -12.17 4.98 -14.01
C ASN A 132 -11.43 5.22 -15.35
N ASP A 133 -11.10 6.46 -15.69
CA ASP A 133 -10.31 6.82 -16.87
C ASP A 133 -8.79 6.62 -16.67
N VAL A 134 -8.32 6.46 -15.43
CA VAL A 134 -6.95 6.05 -15.13
C VAL A 134 -6.79 4.56 -15.46
N LYS A 135 -6.10 4.24 -16.56
CA LYS A 135 -5.98 2.87 -17.08
C LYS A 135 -4.68 2.14 -16.69
N ASN A 136 -3.65 2.88 -16.26
CA ASN A 136 -2.32 2.31 -16.02
C ASN A 136 -2.16 1.89 -14.54
N ARG A 137 -2.97 0.93 -14.08
CA ARG A 137 -2.93 0.38 -12.72
C ARG A 137 -2.26 -0.98 -12.72
N TYR A 138 -1.32 -1.19 -11.81
CA TYR A 138 -0.53 -2.40 -11.69
C TYR A 138 -0.36 -2.80 -10.24
N ALA A 139 -0.20 -4.10 -9.99
CA ALA A 139 0.23 -4.62 -8.69
C ALA A 139 1.45 -5.52 -8.89
N TYR A 140 2.49 -5.29 -8.07
CA TYR A 140 3.70 -6.09 -8.08
C TYR A 140 4.01 -6.64 -6.70
N ALA A 141 4.11 -7.95 -6.60
CA ALA A 141 4.39 -8.67 -5.37
C ALA A 141 3.48 -8.24 -4.18
N ALA A 142 2.23 -7.87 -4.50
CA ALA A 142 1.23 -7.56 -3.49
C ALA A 142 0.91 -8.83 -2.69
N SER A 143 0.71 -8.70 -1.38
CA SER A 143 0.45 -9.83 -0.50
C SER A 143 -0.84 -9.64 0.29
N PHE A 144 -1.59 -10.73 0.43
CA PHE A 144 -2.77 -10.82 1.29
C PHE A 144 -2.42 -11.18 2.74
N GLY A 145 -1.15 -11.53 3.01
CA GLY A 145 -0.74 -12.08 4.31
C GLY A 145 -1.39 -13.45 4.58
N ASN A 146 -1.47 -13.82 5.85
CA ASN A 146 -1.96 -15.14 6.27
C ASN A 146 -3.48 -15.22 6.48
N ILE A 147 -4.27 -14.28 5.98
CA ILE A 147 -5.73 -14.28 6.19
C ILE A 147 -6.38 -15.32 5.28
N LYS A 148 -6.99 -16.34 5.86
CA LYS A 148 -7.66 -17.45 5.16
C LYS A 148 -9.12 -17.19 4.80
N ASP A 149 -9.75 -16.16 5.36
CA ASP A 149 -11.17 -15.87 5.19
C ASP A 149 -11.41 -15.16 3.84
N GLU A 150 -11.86 -15.94 2.85
CA GLU A 150 -12.11 -15.45 1.49
C GLU A 150 -13.36 -14.55 1.40
N GLU A 151 -14.42 -14.86 2.15
CA GLU A 151 -15.64 -14.05 2.14
C GLU A 151 -15.38 -12.66 2.70
N ARG A 152 -14.62 -12.58 3.77
CA ARG A 152 -14.19 -11.32 4.34
C ARG A 152 -13.32 -10.52 3.35
N ARG A 153 -12.41 -11.15 2.62
CA ARG A 153 -11.62 -10.46 1.60
C ARG A 153 -12.48 -9.90 0.49
N LYS A 154 -13.41 -10.69 0.00
CA LYS A 154 -14.33 -10.29 -1.06
C LYS A 154 -15.23 -9.13 -0.64
N SER A 155 -15.67 -9.09 0.61
CA SER A 155 -16.52 -8.02 1.13
C SER A 155 -15.76 -6.74 1.49
N GLU A 156 -14.50 -6.85 1.85
CA GLU A 156 -13.70 -5.72 2.37
C GLU A 156 -12.74 -5.10 1.34
N LEU A 157 -12.32 -5.86 0.31
CA LEU A 157 -11.54 -5.33 -0.80
C LEU A 157 -12.46 -4.77 -1.89
N ASP A 158 -12.03 -3.70 -2.54
CA ASP A 158 -12.75 -3.14 -3.69
C ASP A 158 -12.45 -3.98 -4.95
N MET A 159 -13.23 -5.06 -5.13
CA MET A 159 -13.06 -5.98 -6.27
C MET A 159 -13.31 -5.28 -7.60
N LYS A 160 -14.19 -4.26 -7.65
CA LYS A 160 -14.41 -3.45 -8.84
C LYS A 160 -13.18 -2.63 -9.20
N ALA A 161 -12.54 -2.00 -8.22
CA ALA A 161 -11.30 -1.27 -8.47
C ALA A 161 -10.17 -2.22 -8.89
N LEU A 162 -10.05 -3.40 -8.28
CA LEU A 162 -9.06 -4.42 -8.65
C LEU A 162 -9.26 -4.94 -10.08
N SER A 163 -10.49 -5.06 -10.57
CA SER A 163 -10.76 -5.46 -11.97
C SER A 163 -10.30 -4.44 -13.01
N LEU A 164 -9.96 -3.22 -12.59
CA LEU A 164 -9.42 -2.18 -13.48
C LEU A 164 -7.89 -2.23 -13.63
N PHE A 165 -7.22 -3.13 -12.92
CA PHE A 165 -5.78 -3.30 -13.05
C PHE A 165 -5.43 -3.96 -14.38
N LYS A 166 -4.40 -3.45 -15.06
CA LYS A 166 -3.87 -4.07 -16.29
C LYS A 166 -3.13 -5.37 -16.01
N ARG A 167 -2.44 -5.44 -14.89
CA ARG A 167 -1.70 -6.63 -14.46
C ARG A 167 -1.58 -6.68 -12.95
N ILE A 168 -1.81 -7.85 -12.40
CA ILE A 168 -1.68 -8.12 -10.97
C ILE A 168 -0.70 -9.29 -10.80
N ALA A 169 0.35 -9.05 -10.04
CA ALA A 169 1.29 -10.07 -9.61
C ALA A 169 1.32 -10.10 -8.08
N VAL A 170 1.02 -11.27 -7.50
CA VAL A 170 0.92 -11.47 -6.04
C VAL A 170 1.96 -12.46 -5.54
N ARG A 171 2.28 -12.42 -4.25
CA ARG A 171 3.30 -13.29 -3.66
C ARG A 171 2.80 -14.70 -3.36
N GLU A 172 1.51 -14.86 -3.13
CA GLU A 172 0.95 -16.12 -2.67
C GLU A 172 0.07 -16.78 -3.73
N LYS A 173 0.28 -18.08 -3.94
CA LYS A 173 -0.55 -18.88 -4.85
C LYS A 173 -2.04 -18.78 -4.55
N PHE A 174 -2.42 -18.81 -3.25
CA PHE A 174 -3.82 -18.66 -2.88
C PHE A 174 -4.42 -17.28 -3.27
N GLY A 175 -3.57 -16.24 -3.33
CA GLY A 175 -3.98 -14.91 -3.80
C GLY A 175 -4.31 -14.91 -5.28
N VAL A 176 -3.54 -15.62 -6.10
CA VAL A 176 -3.85 -15.86 -7.52
C VAL A 176 -5.19 -16.57 -7.65
N GLU A 177 -5.37 -17.70 -6.95
CA GLU A 177 -6.59 -18.49 -6.99
C GLU A 177 -7.82 -17.70 -6.52
N PHE A 178 -7.68 -16.88 -5.48
CA PHE A 178 -8.74 -16.00 -4.99
C PHE A 178 -9.15 -14.96 -6.05
N LEU A 179 -8.20 -14.28 -6.67
CA LEU A 179 -8.48 -13.26 -7.68
C LEU A 179 -9.12 -13.88 -8.93
N GLN A 180 -8.59 -15.00 -9.41
CA GLN A 180 -9.11 -15.70 -10.59
C GLN A 180 -10.53 -16.21 -10.37
N ARG A 181 -10.87 -16.76 -9.19
CA ARG A 181 -12.25 -17.16 -8.84
C ARG A 181 -13.23 -15.97 -8.82
N ASN A 182 -12.72 -14.75 -8.64
CA ASN A 182 -13.51 -13.53 -8.71
C ASN A 182 -13.40 -12.81 -10.06
N GLY A 183 -12.93 -13.48 -11.12
CA GLY A 183 -12.88 -12.97 -12.48
C GLY A 183 -11.76 -11.95 -12.74
N ILE A 184 -10.74 -11.91 -11.87
CA ILE A 184 -9.59 -11.00 -11.99
C ILE A 184 -8.36 -11.82 -12.35
N ASP A 185 -7.73 -11.51 -13.48
CA ASP A 185 -6.50 -12.18 -13.90
C ASP A 185 -5.31 -11.77 -13.01
N ALA A 186 -4.57 -12.77 -12.54
CA ALA A 186 -3.42 -12.57 -11.66
C ALA A 186 -2.39 -13.69 -11.85
N VAL A 187 -1.13 -13.36 -11.56
CA VAL A 187 -0.01 -14.30 -11.60
C VAL A 187 0.74 -14.30 -10.27
N GLU A 188 1.41 -15.41 -9.97
CA GLU A 188 2.33 -15.48 -8.84
C GLU A 188 3.69 -14.88 -9.23
N VAL A 189 4.29 -14.12 -8.32
CA VAL A 189 5.70 -13.68 -8.46
C VAL A 189 6.59 -14.80 -7.91
N ILE A 190 7.41 -15.34 -8.78
CA ILE A 190 8.42 -16.36 -8.44
C ILE A 190 9.74 -15.66 -8.09
#